data_9a936a2f4335b4c9b87c2ba62328f392
#
_entry.id   9a936a2f4335b4c9b87c2ba62328f392
#
_cell.length_a   1.000
_cell.length_b   1.000
_cell.length_c   1.000
_cell.angle_alpha   90.00
_cell.angle_beta   90.00
_cell.angle_gamma   90.00
#
_symmetry.space_group_name_H-M   'P 1'
#
loop_
_entity.id
_entity.type
_entity.pdbx_description
1 polymer ?
#
loop_
_entity_poly.entity_id
_entity_poly.type
_entity_poly.pdbx_seq_one_letter_code
_entity_poly.pdbx_strand_id
1 'polypeptide(L)'
;IADLTSTEYMDGIVLPKLTEAMMKMLWRFTWFGDKDAANIDGSGQITDGLNVELFKTCDGFFKRLFAICAENSGQHTVISANSEASYALQKSKMKELGAATSVFDTMLEDADSRIFQKSGHAIFATKSLCDSLSRDVREKYKVIMPWTVIFDGLEVGEYDGVTVVKCSIWDRFIQAYQNDKTKLNLPHRAVLCSPDNLMYGCEGDNPISDLDIWFERKPRKNYIYSTGKLGSMIGEDNLVQVAY
;
A
#
# COMPACT_ATOMS: atom_id res chain seq x y z
N ILE A 1 10.37 36.74 -10.97
CA ILE A 1 10.28 35.44 -10.32
C ILE A 1 10.73 35.70 -8.89
N ALA A 2 9.79 35.56 -7.93
CA ALA A 2 10.09 35.74 -6.54
C ALA A 2 11.23 34.78 -6.11
N ASP A 3 12.12 35.28 -5.28
CA ASP A 3 13.17 34.45 -4.71
C ASP A 3 12.51 33.39 -3.82
N LEU A 4 12.45 32.17 -4.30
CA LEU A 4 11.85 31.04 -3.59
C LEU A 4 12.67 30.62 -2.35
N THR A 5 13.83 31.25 -2.14
CA THR A 5 14.66 31.04 -0.96
C THR A 5 14.26 31.93 0.23
N SER A 6 13.26 32.80 0.08
CA SER A 6 12.72 33.52 1.22
C SER A 6 12.13 32.53 2.23
N THR A 7 12.44 32.69 3.50
CA THR A 7 12.06 31.80 4.59
C THR A 7 10.55 31.59 4.65
N GLU A 8 9.76 32.63 4.45
CA GLU A 8 8.29 32.54 4.45
C GLU A 8 7.73 31.63 3.34
N TYR A 9 8.33 31.70 2.14
CA TYR A 9 7.86 30.88 1.03
C TYR A 9 8.32 29.42 1.18
N MET A 10 9.55 29.20 1.63
CA MET A 10 10.08 27.88 1.87
C MET A 10 9.29 27.15 2.95
N ASP A 11 9.09 27.77 4.10
CA ASP A 11 8.43 27.15 5.25
C ASP A 11 6.90 27.03 5.02
N GLY A 12 6.29 28.01 4.38
CA GLY A 12 4.84 28.04 4.20
C GLY A 12 4.32 27.15 3.05
N ILE A 13 5.09 26.96 2.00
CA ILE A 13 4.60 26.25 0.78
C ILE A 13 5.51 25.11 0.37
N VAL A 14 6.82 25.35 0.26
CA VAL A 14 7.72 24.35 -0.34
C VAL A 14 7.95 23.17 0.57
N LEU A 15 8.30 23.37 1.85
CA LEU A 15 8.57 22.30 2.79
C LEU A 15 7.35 21.41 3.05
N PRO A 16 6.14 21.92 3.27
CA PRO A 16 4.95 21.07 3.41
C PRO A 16 4.67 20.20 2.17
N LYS A 17 4.81 20.77 0.98
CA LYS A 17 4.65 20.02 -0.28
C LYS A 17 5.72 18.97 -0.48
N LEU A 18 6.95 19.28 -0.12
CA LEU A 18 8.06 18.35 -0.17
C LEU A 18 7.84 17.20 0.81
N THR A 19 7.47 17.49 2.05
CA THR A 19 7.16 16.47 3.07
C THR A 19 6.04 15.53 2.61
N GLU A 20 4.96 16.08 2.06
CA GLU A 20 3.86 15.28 1.48
C GLU A 20 4.36 14.37 0.35
N ALA A 21 5.20 14.89 -0.54
CA ALA A 21 5.78 14.12 -1.66
C ALA A 21 6.70 13.01 -1.15
N MET A 22 7.51 13.28 -0.14
CA MET A 22 8.40 12.31 0.52
C MET A 22 7.61 11.19 1.19
N MET A 23 6.55 11.50 1.93
CA MET A 23 5.69 10.49 2.55
C MET A 23 5.05 9.58 1.51
N LYS A 24 4.55 10.14 0.41
CA LYS A 24 4.01 9.34 -0.71
C LYS A 24 5.09 8.47 -1.36
N MET A 25 6.30 8.98 -1.49
CA MET A 25 7.45 8.24 -2.02
C MET A 25 7.78 7.04 -1.11
N LEU A 26 7.84 7.25 0.21
CA LEU A 26 8.11 6.18 1.19
C LEU A 26 7.03 5.09 1.13
N TRP A 27 5.76 5.45 1.11
CA TRP A 27 4.65 4.50 0.95
C TRP A 27 4.79 3.68 -0.34
N ARG A 28 5.16 4.34 -1.45
CA ARG A 28 5.34 3.69 -2.74
C ARG A 28 6.47 2.67 -2.71
N PHE A 29 7.64 3.05 -2.21
CA PHE A 29 8.79 2.15 -2.15
C PHE A 29 8.56 1.00 -1.18
N THR A 30 8.02 1.29 0.00
CA THR A 30 7.84 0.30 1.05
C THR A 30 6.84 -0.80 0.64
N TRP A 31 5.74 -0.43 0.01
CA TRP A 31 4.70 -1.39 -0.34
C TRP A 31 4.78 -1.90 -1.78
N PHE A 32 5.08 -1.02 -2.73
CA PHE A 32 4.99 -1.31 -4.18
C PHE A 32 6.35 -1.37 -4.89
N GLY A 33 7.45 -1.22 -4.17
CA GLY A 33 8.78 -1.32 -4.75
C GLY A 33 8.99 -2.66 -5.45
N ASP A 34 9.64 -2.63 -6.61
CA ASP A 34 9.97 -3.81 -7.40
C ASP A 34 11.19 -3.52 -8.27
N LYS A 35 12.34 -4.11 -7.92
CA LYS A 35 13.58 -3.95 -8.69
C LYS A 35 13.48 -4.49 -10.10
N ASP A 36 12.60 -5.48 -10.30
CA ASP A 36 12.39 -6.13 -11.59
C ASP A 36 11.17 -5.56 -12.33
N ALA A 37 10.62 -4.43 -11.87
CA ALA A 37 9.49 -3.77 -12.50
C ALA A 37 9.78 -3.53 -13.98
N ALA A 38 9.03 -4.18 -14.85
CA ALA A 38 9.13 -4.05 -16.28
C ALA A 38 7.94 -3.29 -16.86
N ASN A 39 8.22 -2.56 -17.93
CA ASN A 39 7.18 -1.98 -18.72
C ASN A 39 6.41 -3.07 -19.33
N ILE A 40 5.15 -3.16 -19.13
CA ILE A 40 4.59 -3.48 -19.98
C ILE A 40 3.77 -4.34 -20.54
N ASP A 41 3.52 -5.19 -20.88
CA ASP A 41 2.75 -6.23 -21.57
C ASP A 41 1.93 -7.10 -20.61
N GLY A 42 1.66 -6.59 -19.41
CA GLY A 42 0.83 -7.25 -18.40
C GLY A 42 1.55 -8.31 -17.55
N SER A 43 2.85 -8.52 -17.77
CA SER A 43 3.65 -9.45 -16.97
C SER A 43 4.26 -8.77 -15.73
N GLY A 44 4.47 -7.45 -15.79
CA GLY A 44 4.92 -6.66 -14.66
C GLY A 44 3.77 -6.15 -13.79
N GLN A 45 4.07 -5.75 -12.56
CA GLN A 45 3.09 -5.11 -11.69
C GLN A 45 2.83 -3.65 -12.06
N ILE A 46 3.76 -3.01 -12.74
CA ILE A 46 3.68 -1.63 -13.22
C ILE A 46 3.36 -1.65 -14.70
N THR A 47 2.21 -1.13 -15.07
CA THR A 47 1.66 -1.28 -16.41
C THR A 47 1.66 0.01 -17.24
N ASP A 48 1.97 1.16 -16.64
CA ASP A 48 1.97 2.43 -17.36
C ASP A 48 3.21 2.67 -18.23
N GLY A 49 4.27 1.91 -18.02
CA GLY A 49 5.50 1.97 -18.80
C GLY A 49 6.35 3.22 -18.64
N LEU A 50 5.82 4.29 -18.11
CA LEU A 50 6.47 5.59 -18.00
C LEU A 50 7.15 5.80 -16.65
N ASN A 51 6.62 5.20 -15.61
CA ASN A 51 7.00 5.47 -14.22
C ASN A 51 7.71 4.29 -13.54
N VAL A 52 8.20 3.32 -14.31
CA VAL A 52 8.87 2.13 -13.78
C VAL A 52 10.04 2.48 -12.86
N GLU A 53 10.82 3.50 -13.22
CA GLU A 53 11.97 3.94 -12.43
C GLU A 53 11.57 4.42 -11.01
N LEU A 54 10.33 4.85 -10.83
CA LEU A 54 9.82 5.25 -9.51
C LEU A 54 9.66 4.06 -8.54
N PHE A 55 9.76 2.83 -9.00
CA PHE A 55 9.52 1.61 -8.21
C PHE A 55 10.78 0.74 -8.03
N LYS A 56 11.84 0.97 -8.81
CA LYS A 56 13.04 0.12 -8.85
C LYS A 56 14.02 0.31 -7.69
N THR A 57 13.75 1.18 -6.73
CA THR A 57 14.69 1.48 -5.64
C THR A 57 14.94 0.27 -4.73
N CYS A 58 13.90 -0.41 -4.32
CA CYS A 58 13.97 -1.62 -3.49
C CYS A 58 12.77 -2.52 -3.75
N ASP A 59 12.85 -3.78 -3.33
CA ASP A 59 11.68 -4.67 -3.34
C ASP A 59 10.79 -4.33 -2.14
N GLY A 60 9.54 -3.99 -2.42
CA GLY A 60 8.54 -3.64 -1.41
C GLY A 60 7.87 -4.86 -0.78
N PHE A 61 7.03 -4.61 0.22
CA PHE A 61 6.33 -5.68 0.93
C PHE A 61 5.46 -6.53 0.02
N PHE A 62 4.71 -5.96 -0.91
CA PHE A 62 3.85 -6.77 -1.78
C PHE A 62 4.63 -7.79 -2.61
N LYS A 63 5.77 -7.40 -3.18
CA LYS A 63 6.60 -8.34 -3.95
C LYS A 63 7.08 -9.51 -3.08
N ARG A 64 7.51 -9.22 -1.85
CA ARG A 64 7.96 -10.24 -0.89
C ARG A 64 6.81 -11.12 -0.43
N LEU A 65 5.68 -10.54 -0.07
CA LEU A 65 4.48 -11.26 0.38
C LEU A 65 3.94 -12.18 -0.72
N PHE A 66 3.91 -11.73 -1.96
CA PHE A 66 3.48 -12.57 -3.08
C PHE A 66 4.45 -13.72 -3.35
N ALA A 67 5.76 -13.52 -3.14
CA ALA A 67 6.75 -14.60 -3.22
C ALA A 67 6.52 -15.64 -2.12
N ILE A 68 6.29 -15.23 -0.87
CA ILE A 68 5.94 -16.12 0.24
C ILE A 68 4.67 -16.93 -0.08
N CYS A 69 3.62 -16.30 -0.58
CA CYS A 69 2.38 -16.98 -0.97
C CYS A 69 2.57 -17.95 -2.13
N ALA A 70 3.48 -17.67 -3.05
CA ALA A 70 3.80 -18.59 -4.14
C ALA A 70 4.54 -19.86 -3.65
N GLU A 71 5.35 -19.73 -2.62
CA GLU A 71 6.04 -20.86 -1.97
C GLU A 71 5.13 -21.62 -1.02
N ASN A 72 4.23 -20.92 -0.33
CA ASN A 72 3.31 -21.48 0.64
C ASN A 72 1.87 -21.01 0.38
N SER A 73 1.12 -21.82 -0.35
CA SER A 73 -0.27 -21.52 -0.72
C SER A 73 -1.23 -21.43 0.47
N GLY A 74 -0.88 -22.00 1.63
CA GLY A 74 -1.67 -21.86 2.86
C GLY A 74 -1.74 -20.45 3.43
N GLN A 75 -0.80 -19.59 3.02
CA GLN A 75 -0.76 -18.18 3.42
C GLN A 75 -1.47 -17.25 2.43
N HIS A 76 -2.10 -17.82 1.41
CA HIS A 76 -2.78 -17.10 0.35
C HIS A 76 -4.28 -17.33 0.38
N THR A 77 -5.04 -16.28 0.62
CA THR A 77 -6.50 -16.24 0.47
C THR A 77 -6.85 -15.63 -0.88
N VAL A 78 -7.52 -16.40 -1.73
CA VAL A 78 -7.85 -15.95 -3.11
C VAL A 78 -9.04 -14.99 -3.10
N ILE A 79 -8.87 -13.83 -3.72
CA ILE A 79 -9.95 -12.88 -3.99
C ILE A 79 -10.42 -13.05 -5.45
N SER A 80 -11.51 -13.79 -5.66
CA SER A 80 -12.02 -14.11 -7.00
C SER A 80 -12.30 -12.89 -7.88
N ALA A 81 -12.63 -11.74 -7.26
CA ALA A 81 -12.88 -10.49 -7.96
C ALA A 81 -11.63 -9.96 -8.71
N ASN A 82 -10.43 -10.28 -8.23
CA ASN A 82 -9.19 -9.82 -8.87
C ASN A 82 -8.92 -10.49 -10.23
N SER A 83 -9.46 -11.69 -10.46
CA SER A 83 -9.28 -12.45 -11.70
C SER A 83 -10.18 -11.98 -12.84
N GLU A 84 -11.16 -11.12 -12.58
CA GLU A 84 -12.12 -10.66 -13.59
C GLU A 84 -11.45 -9.89 -14.74
N ALA A 85 -12.05 -9.96 -15.92
CA ALA A 85 -11.47 -9.47 -17.16
C ALA A 85 -11.44 -7.94 -17.29
N SER A 86 -12.22 -7.20 -16.49
CA SER A 86 -12.26 -5.75 -16.53
C SER A 86 -12.45 -5.15 -15.16
N TYR A 87 -12.02 -3.88 -14.99
CA TYR A 87 -12.21 -3.15 -13.74
C TYR A 87 -13.68 -3.05 -13.32
N ALA A 88 -14.59 -2.89 -14.27
CA ALA A 88 -16.03 -2.86 -13.97
C ALA A 88 -16.51 -4.19 -13.37
N LEU A 89 -16.06 -5.31 -13.91
CA LEU A 89 -16.35 -6.64 -13.38
C LEU A 89 -15.67 -6.89 -12.03
N GLN A 90 -14.39 -6.54 -11.87
CA GLN A 90 -13.69 -6.61 -10.59
C GLN A 90 -14.46 -5.88 -9.49
N LYS A 91 -14.90 -4.66 -9.79
CA LYS A 91 -15.70 -3.85 -8.86
C LYS A 91 -17.10 -4.43 -8.61
N SER A 92 -17.75 -4.98 -9.64
CA SER A 92 -19.07 -5.59 -9.51
C SER A 92 -19.01 -6.86 -8.66
N LYS A 93 -18.04 -7.72 -8.93
CA LYS A 93 -17.83 -8.98 -8.22
C LYS A 93 -17.53 -8.75 -6.73
N MET A 94 -16.69 -7.77 -6.42
CA MET A 94 -16.40 -7.38 -5.03
C MET A 94 -17.60 -6.79 -4.29
N LYS A 95 -18.62 -6.33 -5.03
CA LYS A 95 -19.88 -5.81 -4.47
C LYS A 95 -20.95 -6.89 -4.23
N GLU A 96 -20.72 -8.12 -4.62
CA GLU A 96 -21.63 -9.22 -4.27
C GLU A 96 -21.71 -9.36 -2.75
N LEU A 97 -22.91 -9.59 -2.26
CA LEU A 97 -23.14 -9.66 -0.82
C LEU A 97 -22.39 -10.86 -0.22
N GLY A 98 -21.60 -10.61 0.79
CA GLY A 98 -20.80 -11.62 1.47
C GLY A 98 -19.40 -11.84 0.84
N ALA A 99 -19.09 -11.22 -0.29
CA ALA A 99 -17.79 -11.41 -0.93
C ALA A 99 -16.63 -10.92 -0.04
N ALA A 100 -16.76 -9.73 0.55
CA ALA A 100 -15.72 -9.20 1.42
C ALA A 100 -15.67 -9.94 2.76
N THR A 101 -16.80 -10.21 3.40
CA THR A 101 -16.84 -10.97 4.67
C THR A 101 -16.20 -12.35 4.49
N SER A 102 -16.48 -13.06 3.41
CA SER A 102 -15.86 -14.36 3.14
C SER A 102 -14.32 -14.28 3.04
N VAL A 103 -13.79 -13.23 2.41
CA VAL A 103 -12.33 -13.03 2.35
C VAL A 103 -11.74 -12.83 3.74
N PHE A 104 -12.34 -11.97 4.57
CA PHE A 104 -11.84 -11.71 5.92
C PHE A 104 -11.98 -12.93 6.82
N ASP A 105 -13.12 -13.65 6.76
CA ASP A 105 -13.36 -14.88 7.52
C ASP A 105 -12.29 -15.93 7.17
N THR A 106 -12.08 -16.21 5.87
CA THR A 106 -11.06 -17.17 5.42
C THR A 106 -9.64 -16.74 5.84
N MET A 107 -9.31 -15.44 5.75
CA MET A 107 -8.01 -14.96 6.24
C MET A 107 -7.80 -15.21 7.72
N LEU A 108 -8.83 -15.04 8.55
CA LEU A 108 -8.75 -15.26 9.98
C LEU A 108 -8.71 -16.76 10.34
N GLU A 109 -9.42 -17.59 9.59
CA GLU A 109 -9.45 -19.06 9.78
C GLU A 109 -8.12 -19.71 9.38
N ASP A 110 -7.54 -19.30 8.25
CA ASP A 110 -6.31 -19.89 7.71
C ASP A 110 -5.03 -19.33 8.36
N ALA A 111 -5.13 -18.22 9.09
CA ALA A 111 -3.98 -17.56 9.67
C ALA A 111 -3.30 -18.37 10.77
N ASP A 112 -1.98 -18.36 10.81
CA ASP A 112 -1.20 -18.96 11.90
C ASP A 112 -1.59 -18.34 13.25
N SER A 113 -1.97 -19.17 14.21
CA SER A 113 -2.41 -18.74 15.55
C SER A 113 -1.39 -17.89 16.30
N ARG A 114 -0.11 -17.99 15.96
CA ARG A 114 0.95 -17.17 16.54
C ARG A 114 0.84 -15.70 16.16
N ILE A 115 0.17 -15.35 15.06
CA ILE A 115 -0.09 -13.97 14.67
C ILE A 115 -0.94 -13.28 15.76
N PHE A 116 -1.96 -13.98 16.26
CA PHE A 116 -2.87 -13.45 17.27
C PHE A 116 -2.25 -13.35 18.68
N GLN A 117 -1.10 -14.01 18.90
CA GLN A 117 -0.33 -13.89 20.13
C GLN A 117 0.58 -12.64 20.16
N LYS A 118 0.85 -12.06 18.99
CA LYS A 118 1.63 -10.82 18.89
C LYS A 118 0.73 -9.62 19.16
N SER A 119 1.23 -8.68 19.96
CA SER A 119 0.50 -7.44 20.20
C SER A 119 0.43 -6.59 18.91
N GLY A 120 -0.69 -5.92 18.72
CA GLY A 120 -0.86 -5.00 17.59
C GLY A 120 -1.05 -5.67 16.23
N HIS A 121 -1.35 -6.99 16.18
CA HIS A 121 -1.72 -7.63 14.92
C HIS A 121 -2.92 -6.91 14.28
N ALA A 122 -2.88 -6.76 12.97
CA ALA A 122 -3.88 -6.02 12.22
C ALA A 122 -4.00 -6.53 10.78
N ILE A 123 -5.15 -6.30 10.18
CA ILE A 123 -5.38 -6.51 8.75
C ILE A 123 -5.22 -5.17 8.05
N PHE A 124 -4.20 -5.04 7.24
CA PHE A 124 -4.05 -3.90 6.31
C PHE A 124 -4.78 -4.23 5.02
N ALA A 125 -5.71 -3.39 4.59
CA ALA A 125 -6.50 -3.70 3.40
C ALA A 125 -6.74 -2.46 2.53
N THR A 126 -6.96 -2.70 1.23
CA THR A 126 -7.36 -1.66 0.28
C THR A 126 -8.71 -1.06 0.66
N LYS A 127 -8.89 0.22 0.35
CA LYS A 127 -10.15 0.92 0.59
C LYS A 127 -11.32 0.21 -0.08
N SER A 128 -11.13 -0.28 -1.28
CA SER A 128 -12.17 -0.98 -2.06
C SER A 128 -12.69 -2.24 -1.36
N LEU A 129 -11.79 -3.00 -0.72
CA LEU A 129 -12.14 -4.19 0.06
C LEU A 129 -12.84 -3.80 1.38
N CYS A 130 -12.31 -2.82 2.11
CA CYS A 130 -12.91 -2.33 3.36
C CYS A 130 -14.30 -1.71 3.18
N ASP A 131 -14.51 -0.95 2.10
CA ASP A 131 -15.82 -0.37 1.79
C ASP A 131 -16.84 -1.48 1.46
N SER A 132 -16.39 -2.57 0.82
CA SER A 132 -17.23 -3.74 0.57
C SER A 132 -17.54 -4.50 1.85
N LEU A 133 -16.55 -4.67 2.74
CA LEU A 133 -16.76 -5.26 4.08
C LEU A 133 -17.81 -4.45 4.87
N SER A 134 -17.66 -3.14 4.94
CA SER A 134 -18.60 -2.26 5.66
C SER A 134 -20.03 -2.38 5.12
N ARG A 135 -20.16 -2.55 3.80
CA ARG A 135 -21.48 -2.78 3.18
C ARG A 135 -22.02 -4.15 3.53
N ASP A 136 -21.21 -5.21 3.46
CA ASP A 136 -21.63 -6.57 3.78
C ASP A 136 -22.08 -6.69 5.24
N VAL A 137 -21.32 -6.11 6.18
CA VAL A 137 -21.68 -6.06 7.60
C VAL A 137 -23.01 -5.33 7.80
N ARG A 138 -23.19 -4.17 7.14
CA ARG A 138 -24.43 -3.40 7.24
C ARG A 138 -25.64 -4.15 6.67
N GLU A 139 -25.48 -4.82 5.52
CA GLU A 139 -26.59 -5.54 4.89
C GLU A 139 -26.92 -6.85 5.61
N LYS A 140 -25.89 -7.59 6.06
CA LYS A 140 -26.05 -8.90 6.71
C LYS A 140 -26.47 -8.78 8.17
N TYR A 141 -25.79 -7.89 8.93
CA TYR A 141 -25.98 -7.80 10.39
C TYR A 141 -26.73 -6.55 10.83
N LYS A 142 -27.06 -5.62 9.89
CA LYS A 142 -27.72 -4.33 10.18
C LYS A 142 -26.93 -3.44 11.14
N VAL A 143 -25.61 -3.61 11.18
CA VAL A 143 -24.69 -2.85 12.02
C VAL A 143 -23.82 -1.97 11.13
N ILE A 144 -23.54 -0.76 11.59
CA ILE A 144 -22.61 0.15 10.93
C ILE A 144 -21.22 -0.11 11.54
N MET A 145 -20.27 -0.47 10.70
CA MET A 145 -18.86 -0.59 11.07
C MET A 145 -18.27 0.83 11.20
N PRO A 146 -17.85 1.27 12.39
CA PRO A 146 -17.27 2.59 12.57
C PRO A 146 -15.84 2.61 12.01
N TRP A 147 -15.48 3.74 11.38
CA TRP A 147 -14.11 4.01 10.93
C TRP A 147 -13.60 5.28 11.60
N THR A 148 -12.40 5.20 12.18
CA THR A 148 -11.72 6.33 12.79
C THR A 148 -10.51 6.71 11.97
N VAL A 149 -10.42 7.98 11.55
CA VAL A 149 -9.25 8.49 10.84
C VAL A 149 -8.10 8.63 11.84
N ILE A 150 -6.98 7.97 11.57
CA ILE A 150 -5.76 8.09 12.38
C ILE A 150 -4.78 9.04 11.72
N PHE A 151 -4.63 8.93 10.41
CA PHE A 151 -3.70 9.69 9.61
C PHE A 151 -4.24 9.87 8.19
N ASP A 152 -3.71 10.82 7.44
CA ASP A 152 -4.15 11.08 6.07
C ASP A 152 -4.09 9.82 5.20
N GLY A 153 -5.26 9.35 4.78
CA GLY A 153 -5.40 8.14 3.95
C GLY A 153 -5.41 6.82 4.71
N LEU A 154 -5.34 6.84 6.05
CA LEU A 154 -5.46 5.68 6.93
C LEU A 154 -6.65 5.82 7.85
N GLU A 155 -7.55 4.88 7.78
CA GLU A 155 -8.70 4.75 8.68
C GLU A 155 -8.64 3.38 9.37
N VAL A 156 -9.08 3.34 10.62
CA VAL A 156 -9.09 2.11 11.42
C VAL A 156 -10.50 1.77 11.81
N GLY A 157 -10.82 0.50 11.67
CA GLY A 157 -12.03 -0.14 12.14
C GLY A 157 -11.69 -1.45 12.84
N GLU A 158 -12.71 -2.23 13.19
CA GLU A 158 -12.56 -3.53 13.83
C GLU A 158 -13.49 -4.54 13.17
N TYR A 159 -12.96 -5.74 12.91
CA TYR A 159 -13.73 -6.86 12.41
C TYR A 159 -13.34 -8.11 13.18
N ASP A 160 -14.32 -8.76 13.80
CA ASP A 160 -14.18 -9.97 14.62
C ASP A 160 -13.05 -9.88 15.68
N GLY A 161 -12.97 -8.73 16.37
CA GLY A 161 -11.94 -8.47 17.39
C GLY A 161 -10.54 -8.15 16.84
N VAL A 162 -10.38 -8.11 15.52
CA VAL A 162 -9.10 -7.76 14.88
C VAL A 162 -9.16 -6.35 14.29
N THR A 163 -8.12 -5.58 14.53
CA THR A 163 -7.99 -4.24 13.97
C THR A 163 -7.85 -4.30 12.45
N VAL A 164 -8.67 -3.56 11.72
CA VAL A 164 -8.60 -3.41 10.27
C VAL A 164 -8.14 -2.01 9.92
N VAL A 165 -7.03 -1.91 9.20
CA VAL A 165 -6.46 -0.65 8.73
C VAL A 165 -6.79 -0.47 7.25
N LYS A 166 -7.63 0.51 6.94
CA LYS A 166 -8.02 0.86 5.58
C LYS A 166 -6.96 1.77 4.96
N CYS A 167 -6.20 1.25 4.00
CA CYS A 167 -5.09 1.91 3.32
C CYS A 167 -5.56 2.53 1.99
N SER A 168 -6.21 3.69 2.02
CA SER A 168 -6.72 4.36 0.82
C SER A 168 -5.62 4.76 -0.18
N ILE A 169 -4.40 4.93 0.31
CA ILE A 169 -3.23 5.24 -0.52
C ILE A 169 -2.87 4.10 -1.48
N TRP A 170 -3.13 2.85 -1.10
CA TRP A 170 -2.89 1.69 -1.96
C TRP A 170 -3.78 1.71 -3.21
N ASP A 171 -5.08 1.98 -3.04
CA ASP A 171 -6.02 2.10 -4.18
C ASP A 171 -5.57 3.17 -5.16
N ARG A 172 -5.04 4.29 -4.65
CA ARG A 172 -4.51 5.37 -5.47
C ARG A 172 -3.30 4.91 -6.30
N PHE A 173 -2.35 4.19 -5.69
CA PHE A 173 -1.19 3.67 -6.42
C PHE A 173 -1.56 2.60 -7.44
N ILE A 174 -2.47 1.69 -7.09
CA ILE A 174 -2.97 0.67 -8.01
C ILE A 174 -3.65 1.33 -9.22
N GLN A 175 -4.52 2.31 -9.00
CA GLN A 175 -5.20 3.03 -10.08
C GLN A 175 -4.24 3.83 -10.97
N ALA A 176 -3.23 4.45 -10.38
CA ALA A 176 -2.30 5.31 -11.10
C ALA A 176 -1.23 4.52 -11.88
N TYR A 177 -0.74 3.41 -11.33
CA TYR A 177 0.46 2.73 -11.83
C TYR A 177 0.26 1.26 -12.21
N GLN A 178 -0.78 0.60 -11.72
CA GLN A 178 -1.08 -0.81 -11.98
C GLN A 178 -2.39 -0.99 -12.76
N ASN A 179 -2.56 -0.18 -13.77
CA ASN A 179 -3.74 -0.10 -14.62
C ASN A 179 -3.34 -0.31 -16.08
N ASP A 180 -3.79 -1.41 -16.68
CA ASP A 180 -3.56 -1.73 -18.10
C ASP A 180 -4.62 -1.11 -19.04
N LYS A 181 -5.42 -0.15 -18.55
CA LYS A 181 -6.56 0.50 -19.20
C LYS A 181 -7.80 -0.39 -19.34
N THR A 182 -7.71 -1.68 -19.12
CA THR A 182 -8.85 -2.61 -19.14
C THR A 182 -9.20 -3.04 -17.71
N LYS A 183 -8.21 -3.46 -16.96
CA LYS A 183 -8.35 -3.90 -15.56
C LYS A 183 -7.24 -3.33 -14.69
N LEU A 184 -7.43 -3.43 -13.38
CA LEU A 184 -6.41 -3.13 -12.39
C LEU A 184 -5.71 -4.43 -11.96
N ASN A 185 -4.41 -4.35 -11.72
CA ASN A 185 -3.66 -5.49 -11.19
C ASN A 185 -3.96 -5.66 -9.70
N LEU A 186 -4.65 -6.73 -9.36
CA LEU A 186 -4.99 -7.11 -7.99
C LEU A 186 -5.54 -5.92 -7.16
N PRO A 187 -6.66 -5.30 -7.57
CA PRO A 187 -7.15 -4.07 -6.92
C PRO A 187 -7.61 -4.28 -5.48
N HIS A 188 -7.99 -5.50 -5.13
CA HIS A 188 -8.42 -5.86 -3.79
C HIS A 188 -7.32 -6.66 -3.11
N ARG A 189 -6.73 -6.12 -2.05
CA ARG A 189 -5.63 -6.74 -1.32
C ARG A 189 -5.83 -6.57 0.17
N ALA A 190 -5.45 -7.59 0.93
CA ALA A 190 -5.33 -7.48 2.38
C ALA A 190 -4.10 -8.26 2.88
N VAL A 191 -3.53 -7.81 3.99
CA VAL A 191 -2.40 -8.43 4.66
C VAL A 191 -2.68 -8.47 6.15
N LEU A 192 -2.79 -9.66 6.71
CA LEU A 192 -2.87 -9.87 8.16
C LEU A 192 -1.48 -10.20 8.68
N CYS A 193 -0.97 -9.41 9.57
CA CYS A 193 0.31 -9.64 10.25
C CYS A 193 0.43 -8.76 11.50
N SER A 194 1.48 -8.98 12.28
CA SER A 194 1.93 -7.98 13.26
C SER A 194 2.77 -6.91 12.56
N PRO A 195 2.63 -5.62 12.88
CA PRO A 195 3.49 -4.56 12.36
C PRO A 195 4.98 -4.81 12.57
N ASP A 196 5.36 -5.46 13.66
CA ASP A 196 6.76 -5.81 13.97
C ASP A 196 7.37 -6.78 12.94
N ASN A 197 6.52 -7.51 12.22
CA ASN A 197 6.94 -8.43 11.15
C ASN A 197 7.23 -7.71 9.83
N LEU A 198 6.76 -6.48 9.67
CA LEU A 198 7.00 -5.63 8.51
C LEU A 198 8.19 -4.72 8.80
N MET A 199 9.38 -5.20 8.51
CA MET A 199 10.62 -4.48 8.82
C MET A 199 10.96 -3.50 7.69
N TYR A 200 11.18 -2.27 8.07
CA TYR A 200 11.62 -1.20 7.20
C TYR A 200 12.98 -0.68 7.69
N GLY A 201 13.95 -0.66 6.81
CA GLY A 201 15.30 -0.21 7.09
C GLY A 201 15.69 1.03 6.30
N CYS A 202 16.40 1.92 6.94
CA CYS A 202 17.03 3.08 6.30
C CYS A 202 18.47 3.25 6.81
N GLU A 203 19.27 4.01 6.08
CA GLU A 203 20.60 4.39 6.54
C GLU A 203 20.50 5.57 7.52
N GLY A 204 20.98 5.37 8.75
CA GLY A 204 20.88 6.37 9.82
C GLY A 204 19.47 6.47 10.41
N ASP A 205 19.21 7.59 11.09
CA ASP A 205 17.96 7.80 11.83
C ASP A 205 16.80 8.26 10.94
N ASN A 206 17.08 8.64 9.69
CA ASN A 206 16.10 9.14 8.73
C ASN A 206 16.20 8.41 7.39
N PRO A 207 15.07 8.09 6.74
CA PRO A 207 15.04 7.50 5.41
C PRO A 207 15.63 8.40 4.32
N ILE A 208 15.79 9.67 4.60
CA ILE A 208 16.42 10.67 3.76
C ILE A 208 17.54 11.31 4.59
N SER A 209 18.78 10.97 4.25
CA SER A 209 19.94 11.38 5.01
C SER A 209 20.40 12.79 4.68
N ASP A 210 20.30 13.20 3.42
CA ASP A 210 20.74 14.49 2.94
C ASP A 210 19.65 15.20 2.14
N LEU A 211 19.40 16.44 2.47
CA LEU A 211 18.50 17.32 1.74
C LEU A 211 19.21 18.65 1.43
N ASP A 212 19.60 18.82 0.20
CA ASP A 212 20.19 20.06 -0.29
C ASP A 212 19.20 20.83 -1.16
N ILE A 213 19.07 22.12 -0.87
CA ILE A 213 18.23 23.03 -1.64
C ILE A 213 19.07 24.22 -2.03
N TRP A 214 19.20 24.47 -3.34
CA TRP A 214 19.96 25.63 -3.82
C TRP A 214 19.31 26.27 -5.05
N PHE A 215 19.60 27.56 -5.24
CA PHE A 215 19.21 28.31 -6.41
C PHE A 215 20.40 28.46 -7.35
N GLU A 216 20.24 28.01 -8.59
CA GLU A 216 21.23 28.18 -9.63
C GLU A 216 20.88 29.40 -10.51
N ARG A 217 21.76 30.40 -10.51
CA ARG A 217 21.51 31.69 -11.16
C ARG A 217 21.49 31.61 -12.69
N LYS A 218 22.28 30.72 -13.29
CA LYS A 218 22.41 30.60 -14.75
C LYS A 218 21.12 30.11 -15.41
N PRO A 219 20.55 28.95 -15.03
CA PRO A 219 19.24 28.51 -15.52
C PRO A 219 18.06 29.16 -14.80
N ARG A 220 18.29 29.94 -13.72
CA ARG A 220 17.27 30.54 -12.86
C ARG A 220 16.29 29.47 -12.31
N LYS A 221 16.84 28.38 -11.79
CA LYS A 221 16.05 27.24 -11.23
C LYS A 221 16.45 26.96 -9.79
N ASN A 222 15.48 26.55 -9.01
CA ASN A 222 15.72 25.94 -7.71
C ASN A 222 15.90 24.43 -7.91
N TYR A 223 16.91 23.87 -7.27
CA TYR A 223 17.19 22.44 -7.25
C TYR A 223 16.96 21.92 -5.84
N ILE A 224 16.37 20.75 -5.77
CA ILE A 224 16.20 20.00 -4.54
C ILE A 224 16.85 18.64 -4.77
N TYR A 225 17.84 18.33 -3.97
CA TYR A 225 18.54 17.06 -4.02
C TYR A 225 18.37 16.34 -2.70
N SER A 226 18.03 15.07 -2.73
CA SER A 226 17.98 14.24 -1.55
C SER A 226 18.52 12.85 -1.85
N THR A 227 19.24 12.29 -0.90
CA THR A 227 19.74 10.91 -0.95
C THR A 227 19.20 10.12 0.23
N GLY A 228 19.12 8.81 0.06
CA GLY A 228 18.75 7.90 1.13
C GLY A 228 18.87 6.45 0.66
N LYS A 229 19.06 5.55 1.62
CA LYS A 229 19.01 4.10 1.35
C LYS A 229 17.81 3.52 2.09
N LEU A 230 17.03 2.77 1.38
CA LEU A 230 15.80 2.18 1.87
C LEU A 230 15.78 0.69 1.57
N GLY A 231 15.21 -0.07 2.49
CA GLY A 231 14.95 -1.49 2.29
C GLY A 231 13.73 -1.94 3.07
N SER A 232 13.09 -2.99 2.62
CA SER A 232 12.01 -3.65 3.34
C SER A 232 12.35 -5.13 3.53
N MET A 233 11.84 -5.75 4.57
CA MET A 233 11.99 -7.17 4.85
C MET A 233 10.77 -7.67 5.62
N ILE A 234 10.38 -8.92 5.38
CA ILE A 234 9.48 -9.66 6.25
C ILE A 234 10.34 -10.41 7.26
N GLY A 235 10.02 -10.30 8.53
CA GLY A 235 10.84 -10.90 9.60
C GLY A 235 10.67 -12.42 9.70
N GLU A 236 9.41 -12.86 9.73
CA GLU A 236 9.03 -14.28 9.79
C GLU A 236 7.98 -14.56 8.70
N ASP A 237 8.34 -15.34 7.70
CA ASP A 237 7.50 -15.62 6.53
C ASP A 237 6.19 -16.35 6.91
N ASN A 238 6.21 -17.16 7.96
CA ASN A 238 5.04 -17.89 8.42
C ASN A 238 4.02 -17.03 9.21
N LEU A 239 4.38 -15.81 9.60
CA LEU A 239 3.52 -14.94 10.40
C LEU A 239 2.85 -13.85 9.54
N VAL A 240 2.42 -14.24 8.35
CA VAL A 240 1.63 -13.41 7.46
C VAL A 240 0.51 -14.22 6.82
N GLN A 241 -0.64 -13.60 6.61
CA GLN A 241 -1.72 -14.13 5.77
C GLN A 241 -2.10 -13.05 4.76
N VAL A 242 -2.12 -13.38 3.49
CA VAL A 242 -2.28 -12.39 2.41
C VAL A 242 -3.47 -12.76 1.54
N ALA A 243 -4.36 -11.80 1.30
CA ALA A 243 -5.46 -11.94 0.34
C ALA A 243 -5.22 -11.09 -0.91
N TYR A 244 -5.31 -11.71 -2.10
CA TYR A 244 -5.25 -11.00 -3.38
C TYR A 244 -5.88 -11.79 -4.54
#